data_8720658e0daa3d084c140a6ae52c98f9
#
_entry.id   8720658e0daa3d084c140a6ae52c98f9
#
_cell.length_a   1.000
_cell.length_b   1.000
_cell.length_c   1.000
_cell.angle_alpha   90.00
_cell.angle_beta   90.00
_cell.angle_gamma   90.00
#
_symmetry.space_group_name_H-M   'P 1'
#
loop_
_entity.id
_entity.type
_entity.pdbx_description
1 polymer ?
#
loop_
_entity_poly.entity_id
_entity_poly.type
_entity_poly.pdbx_seq_one_letter_code
_entity_poly.pdbx_strand_id
1 'polypeptide(L)'
;MRAAIRDSAYKALDDLAGEPPETEDNQQVAKPDVIEADGGAQEPKIDPSPGPGYRTSASSQEGPTPRDARHQTSDIEPQASDLGNPQSAMGRYLYCVVEGSEEVSFGKIGIEENEVYTIPYKDICGVVHNCPAEPYKSENEEIMKGWVMAHQNVIDRAWERFGGVLPLGFDTIIQGDETTSPKENMENWLKDDYDNLKEKMGKIGGRAEYGVQVFWYPKIIAKNIIEESPEIKKLNEEIKSKPKGLAYMYKQKLEDLIKKEMEGKADQDFKEFFERIKPCADDLKVEKTKKAEDGRQMLMNLSCLLPKEASKKLGEELEKIDALEGFSVRYTGPWPPYSFV
;
A
#
# COMPACT_ATOMS: atom_id res chain seq x y z
N MET A 1 1.90 4.00 15.50
CA MET A 1 1.45 2.90 16.36
C MET A 1 1.17 3.35 17.80
N ARG A 2 2.18 3.71 18.62
CA ARG A 2 1.99 4.05 20.06
C ARG A 2 0.94 5.15 20.37
N ALA A 3 0.81 6.21 19.56
CA ALA A 3 -0.18 7.25 19.77
C ALA A 3 -1.63 6.79 19.52
N ALA A 4 -1.85 5.94 18.51
CA ALA A 4 -3.17 5.42 18.16
C ALA A 4 -3.67 4.35 19.15
N ILE A 5 -2.76 3.57 19.76
CA ILE A 5 -3.10 2.64 20.85
C ILE A 5 -3.62 3.40 22.08
N ARG A 6 -3.03 4.58 22.36
CA ARG A 6 -3.44 5.43 23.49
C ARG A 6 -4.90 5.89 23.39
N ASP A 7 -5.30 6.40 22.22
CA ASP A 7 -6.64 6.94 22.02
C ASP A 7 -7.73 5.83 22.03
N SER A 8 -7.35 4.61 21.63
CA SER A 8 -8.26 3.46 21.63
C SER A 8 -8.43 2.84 23.01
N ALA A 9 -7.39 2.84 23.86
CA ALA A 9 -7.47 2.38 25.24
C ALA A 9 -8.39 3.28 26.07
N TYR A 10 -8.31 4.62 25.91
CA TYR A 10 -9.22 5.58 26.56
C TYR A 10 -10.67 5.32 26.19
N LYS A 11 -10.94 5.12 24.90
CA LYS A 11 -12.31 4.91 24.41
C LYS A 11 -12.91 3.57 24.88
N ALA A 12 -12.09 2.51 25.01
CA ALA A 12 -12.52 1.22 25.52
C ALA A 12 -12.82 1.28 27.04
N LEU A 13 -12.13 2.11 27.80
CA LEU A 13 -12.37 2.32 29.23
C LEU A 13 -13.63 3.14 29.50
N ASP A 14 -13.92 4.18 28.67
CA ASP A 14 -15.14 4.97 28.78
C ASP A 14 -16.38 4.12 28.47
N ASP A 15 -16.31 3.23 27.47
CA ASP A 15 -17.41 2.31 27.11
C ASP A 15 -17.65 1.25 28.22
N LEU A 16 -16.63 0.87 29.00
CA LEU A 16 -16.76 -0.06 30.13
C LEU A 16 -17.18 0.61 31.45
N ALA A 17 -16.98 1.93 31.56
CA ALA A 17 -17.35 2.69 32.77
C ALA A 17 -18.77 3.28 32.73
N GLY A 18 -19.47 3.17 31.60
CA GLY A 18 -20.69 3.93 31.31
C GLY A 18 -21.94 3.13 31.00
N GLU A 19 -22.26 2.04 31.73
CA GLU A 19 -23.67 1.56 31.80
C GLU A 19 -24.24 1.88 33.18
N PRO A 20 -25.20 2.81 33.29
CA PRO A 20 -26.03 2.89 34.48
C PRO A 20 -26.94 1.67 34.56
N PRO A 21 -27.36 1.20 35.76
CA PRO A 21 -28.20 0.03 35.91
C PRO A 21 -29.54 0.23 35.21
N GLU A 22 -29.87 -0.68 34.31
CA GLU A 22 -31.19 -0.74 33.68
C GLU A 22 -32.26 -0.96 34.75
N THR A 23 -33.19 -0.03 34.83
CA THR A 23 -34.46 -0.24 35.52
C THR A 23 -35.33 -1.09 34.62
N GLU A 24 -35.76 -2.25 35.15
CA GLU A 24 -36.74 -3.13 34.53
C GLU A 24 -38.02 -2.35 34.19
N ASP A 25 -38.37 -2.28 32.93
CA ASP A 25 -39.79 -2.12 32.54
C ASP A 25 -40.09 -3.03 31.35
N ASN A 26 -41.15 -3.74 31.57
CA ASN A 26 -41.69 -4.91 30.91
C ASN A 26 -42.45 -4.49 29.66
N GLN A 27 -42.10 -4.91 28.44
CA GLN A 27 -43.07 -5.09 27.37
C GLN A 27 -42.63 -6.08 26.29
N GLN A 28 -43.48 -7.07 26.08
CA GLN A 28 -43.52 -8.09 25.04
C GLN A 28 -43.52 -7.49 23.64
N VAL A 29 -42.61 -7.93 22.73
CA VAL A 29 -42.89 -7.95 21.28
C VAL A 29 -42.21 -9.14 20.59
N ALA A 30 -43.03 -9.88 19.92
CA ALA A 30 -42.99 -10.83 18.82
C ALA A 30 -41.64 -11.19 18.14
N LYS A 31 -41.48 -12.49 17.94
CA LYS A 31 -40.49 -13.13 17.03
C LYS A 31 -40.79 -12.79 15.56
N PRO A 32 -39.80 -12.55 14.71
CA PRO A 32 -39.94 -12.74 13.28
C PRO A 32 -39.37 -14.08 12.81
N ASP A 33 -39.98 -14.54 11.72
CA ASP A 33 -39.87 -15.82 11.08
C ASP A 33 -38.49 -16.14 10.50
N VAL A 34 -38.18 -17.45 10.50
CA VAL A 34 -37.07 -18.10 9.80
C VAL A 34 -37.33 -18.05 8.31
N ILE A 35 -36.41 -17.48 7.53
CA ILE A 35 -36.34 -17.66 6.08
C ILE A 35 -35.06 -18.46 5.78
N GLU A 36 -35.26 -19.65 5.22
CA GLU A 36 -34.21 -20.49 4.65
C GLU A 36 -33.51 -19.76 3.50
N ALA A 37 -32.19 -19.69 3.50
CA ALA A 37 -31.38 -19.18 2.39
C ALA A 37 -30.64 -20.33 1.72
N ASP A 38 -31.00 -20.50 0.47
CA ASP A 38 -30.43 -21.39 -0.54
C ASP A 38 -28.95 -21.10 -0.80
N GLY A 39 -28.17 -22.18 -1.00
CA GLY A 39 -26.73 -22.12 -1.17
C GLY A 39 -26.30 -21.57 -2.52
N GLY A 40 -25.55 -20.50 -2.50
CA GLY A 40 -24.80 -19.96 -3.63
C GLY A 40 -23.39 -19.62 -3.22
N ALA A 41 -22.41 -20.39 -3.71
CA ALA A 41 -21.00 -20.08 -3.56
C ALA A 41 -20.69 -18.73 -4.22
N GLN A 42 -20.35 -17.74 -3.43
CA GLN A 42 -19.82 -16.47 -3.94
C GLN A 42 -18.29 -16.55 -4.02
N GLU A 43 -17.77 -16.35 -5.23
CA GLU A 43 -16.36 -16.07 -5.47
C GLU A 43 -15.91 -14.81 -4.69
N PRO A 44 -14.66 -14.76 -4.18
CA PRO A 44 -14.18 -13.60 -3.44
C PRO A 44 -14.10 -12.39 -4.38
N LYS A 45 -14.81 -11.34 -4.04
CA LYS A 45 -14.73 -10.05 -4.74
C LYS A 45 -13.33 -9.48 -4.56
N ILE A 46 -12.59 -9.40 -5.67
CA ILE A 46 -11.31 -8.69 -5.76
C ILE A 46 -11.60 -7.19 -5.65
N ASP A 47 -11.13 -6.55 -4.58
CA ASP A 47 -11.20 -5.10 -4.41
C ASP A 47 -10.05 -4.45 -5.21
N PRO A 48 -10.32 -3.57 -6.18
CA PRO A 48 -9.29 -2.92 -7.00
C PRO A 48 -8.69 -1.69 -6.30
N SER A 49 -8.17 -1.85 -5.08
CA SER A 49 -7.40 -0.77 -4.46
C SER A 49 -5.95 -0.82 -4.91
N PRO A 50 -5.33 0.32 -5.30
CA PRO A 50 -3.97 0.35 -5.79
C PRO A 50 -2.98 -0.16 -4.75
N GLY A 51 -1.96 -0.87 -5.21
CA GLY A 51 -0.85 -1.38 -4.42
C GLY A 51 -0.15 -0.31 -3.57
N PRO A 52 0.84 -0.67 -2.74
CA PRO A 52 1.48 0.22 -1.78
C PRO A 52 2.02 1.47 -2.47
N GLY A 53 1.48 2.64 -2.06
CA GLY A 53 1.76 3.92 -2.69
C GLY A 53 3.23 4.32 -2.57
N TYR A 54 3.84 4.58 -3.70
CA TYR A 54 5.18 5.15 -3.81
C TYR A 54 5.18 6.62 -3.40
N ARG A 55 6.14 7.00 -2.56
CA ARG A 55 6.43 8.40 -2.24
C ARG A 55 7.24 9.01 -3.37
N THR A 56 6.70 10.01 -4.04
CA THR A 56 7.50 11.01 -4.74
C THR A 56 8.19 11.90 -3.69
N SER A 57 9.52 11.89 -3.67
CA SER A 57 10.31 12.85 -2.90
C SER A 57 10.32 14.19 -3.64
N ALA A 58 9.36 15.06 -3.35
CA ALA A 58 9.42 16.47 -3.73
C ALA A 58 10.11 17.24 -2.61
N SER A 59 11.34 17.69 -2.84
CA SER A 59 12.03 18.64 -1.99
C SER A 59 11.43 20.03 -2.23
N SER A 60 10.74 20.57 -1.22
CA SER A 60 10.28 21.95 -1.19
C SER A 60 11.48 22.87 -0.93
N GLN A 61 11.84 23.70 -1.92
CA GLN A 61 12.61 24.91 -1.70
C GLN A 61 11.68 26.10 -1.89
N GLU A 62 11.48 26.83 -0.81
CA GLU A 62 10.80 28.13 -0.82
C GLU A 62 11.71 29.19 -1.49
N GLY A 63 11.20 29.85 -2.50
CA GLY A 63 11.78 31.04 -3.10
C GLY A 63 10.88 32.27 -2.91
N PRO A 64 11.43 33.48 -2.85
CA PRO A 64 10.76 34.66 -2.31
C PRO A 64 9.76 35.32 -3.26
N THR A 65 8.75 35.95 -2.67
CA THR A 65 7.68 36.75 -3.29
C THR A 65 8.17 37.92 -4.12
N PRO A 66 7.52 38.24 -5.28
CA PRO A 66 7.84 39.45 -6.05
C PRO A 66 7.02 40.66 -5.61
N ARG A 67 7.72 41.80 -5.48
CA ARG A 67 7.15 43.14 -5.37
C ARG A 67 6.90 43.72 -6.76
N ASP A 68 5.84 44.52 -6.84
CA ASP A 68 5.37 45.35 -7.95
C ASP A 68 6.44 46.05 -8.77
N ALA A 69 6.26 46.04 -10.11
CA ALA A 69 6.68 47.14 -11.01
C ALA A 69 5.79 47.17 -12.27
N ARG A 70 5.31 48.39 -12.56
CA ARG A 70 4.38 48.79 -13.63
C ARG A 70 5.02 48.80 -15.00
N HIS A 71 4.16 48.55 -15.98
CA HIS A 71 4.09 49.11 -17.37
C HIS A 71 5.35 49.59 -18.05
N GLN A 72 5.66 48.94 -19.16
CA GLN A 72 5.92 49.63 -20.44
C GLN A 72 5.69 48.67 -21.62
N THR A 73 4.73 49.02 -22.46
CA THR A 73 4.50 48.40 -23.78
C THR A 73 5.60 48.84 -24.74
N SER A 74 6.30 47.89 -25.32
CA SER A 74 7.01 48.09 -26.58
C SER A 74 6.84 46.88 -27.47
N ASP A 75 6.24 47.08 -28.61
CA ASP A 75 6.07 46.13 -29.69
C ASP A 75 7.44 45.62 -30.13
N ILE A 76 7.72 44.35 -29.82
CA ILE A 76 8.83 43.61 -30.44
C ILE A 76 8.21 42.37 -31.09
N GLU A 77 8.24 42.38 -32.42
CA GLU A 77 7.95 41.17 -33.20
C GLU A 77 8.83 40.01 -32.72
N PRO A 78 8.28 38.80 -32.48
CA PRO A 78 9.10 37.67 -32.09
C PRO A 78 9.95 37.23 -33.29
N GLN A 79 11.26 37.40 -33.17
CA GLN A 79 12.21 36.76 -34.09
C GLN A 79 12.07 35.24 -33.95
N ALA A 80 11.76 34.59 -35.07
CA ALA A 80 11.71 33.13 -35.19
C ALA A 80 13.12 32.52 -35.11
N SER A 81 13.66 32.36 -33.91
CA SER A 81 14.97 31.72 -33.70
C SER A 81 15.11 30.97 -32.37
N ASP A 82 13.98 30.50 -31.82
CA ASP A 82 14.03 29.58 -30.65
C ASP A 82 13.03 28.42 -30.82
N LEU A 83 13.06 27.78 -32.00
CA LEU A 83 12.53 26.43 -32.16
C LEU A 83 13.63 25.48 -31.67
N GLY A 84 13.64 25.24 -30.37
CA GLY A 84 14.41 24.14 -29.79
C GLY A 84 14.16 22.87 -30.60
N ASN A 85 15.21 22.07 -30.81
CA ASN A 85 15.15 20.83 -31.58
C ASN A 85 13.93 20.00 -31.15
N PRO A 86 12.96 19.72 -32.05
CA PRO A 86 11.74 18.97 -31.65
C PRO A 86 12.02 17.57 -31.09
N GLN A 87 13.24 17.06 -31.23
CA GLN A 87 13.68 15.80 -30.63
C GLN A 87 13.97 15.87 -29.12
N SER A 88 14.36 17.07 -28.62
CA SER A 88 14.61 17.26 -27.17
C SER A 88 13.33 17.33 -26.33
N ALA A 89 12.18 17.54 -26.97
CA ALA A 89 10.86 17.59 -26.28
C ALA A 89 10.16 16.23 -26.19
N MET A 90 10.76 15.15 -26.71
CA MET A 90 10.19 13.81 -26.71
C MET A 90 10.88 12.91 -25.69
N GLY A 91 10.14 11.96 -25.13
CA GLY A 91 10.59 10.94 -24.19
C GLY A 91 10.10 9.54 -24.54
N ARG A 92 10.60 8.60 -23.76
CA ARG A 92 10.10 7.21 -23.69
C ARG A 92 9.59 6.97 -22.28
N TYR A 93 8.28 6.83 -22.13
CA TYR A 93 7.70 6.36 -20.88
C TYR A 93 8.02 4.89 -20.71
N LEU A 94 8.66 4.52 -19.61
CA LEU A 94 9.11 3.17 -19.33
C LEU A 94 8.21 2.53 -18.24
N TYR A 95 7.53 1.46 -18.62
CA TYR A 95 6.63 0.71 -17.72
C TYR A 95 7.36 -0.34 -16.90
N CYS A 96 8.18 -1.14 -17.56
CA CYS A 96 8.88 -2.28 -16.95
C CYS A 96 10.01 -2.77 -17.87
N VAL A 97 10.83 -3.66 -17.32
CA VAL A 97 11.80 -4.46 -18.08
C VAL A 97 11.36 -5.92 -18.05
N VAL A 98 11.48 -6.60 -19.18
CA VAL A 98 11.12 -8.01 -19.36
C VAL A 98 12.29 -8.80 -19.98
N GLU A 99 12.30 -10.12 -19.81
CA GLU A 99 13.20 -11.00 -20.58
C GLU A 99 12.67 -11.15 -22.01
N GLY A 100 13.55 -10.89 -22.98
CA GLY A 100 13.21 -10.97 -24.40
C GLY A 100 14.28 -10.33 -25.26
N SER A 101 14.28 -10.61 -26.55
CA SER A 101 15.27 -10.12 -27.52
C SER A 101 14.64 -9.50 -28.78
N GLU A 102 13.31 -9.39 -28.82
CA GLU A 102 12.58 -8.97 -30.02
C GLU A 102 11.76 -7.70 -29.78
N GLU A 103 11.59 -6.90 -30.82
CA GLU A 103 10.61 -5.83 -30.83
C GLU A 103 9.20 -6.44 -30.93
N VAL A 104 8.35 -6.08 -29.97
CA VAL A 104 6.98 -6.59 -29.84
C VAL A 104 6.05 -5.41 -29.64
N SER A 105 4.96 -5.32 -30.41
CA SER A 105 3.88 -4.36 -30.15
C SER A 105 2.80 -5.01 -29.26
N PHE A 106 2.31 -4.22 -28.30
CA PHE A 106 1.13 -4.51 -27.48
C PHE A 106 -0.12 -3.77 -27.97
N GLY A 107 0.05 -2.91 -28.99
CA GLY A 107 -1.00 -2.02 -29.48
C GLY A 107 -1.24 -0.81 -28.57
N LYS A 108 -2.41 -0.20 -28.71
CA LYS A 108 -2.79 1.04 -28.02
C LYS A 108 -3.34 0.81 -26.62
N ILE A 109 -2.52 0.29 -25.72
CA ILE A 109 -2.88 0.00 -24.34
C ILE A 109 -2.20 0.92 -23.31
N GLY A 110 -1.33 1.81 -23.77
CA GLY A 110 -0.60 2.75 -22.93
C GLY A 110 -1.47 3.89 -22.39
N ILE A 111 -0.87 4.70 -21.52
CA ILE A 111 -1.48 5.94 -21.03
C ILE A 111 -1.94 6.76 -22.26
N GLU A 112 -3.17 7.29 -22.21
CA GLU A 112 -3.79 8.06 -23.32
C GLU A 112 -3.84 7.30 -24.65
N GLU A 113 -4.04 5.96 -24.58
CA GLU A 113 -4.10 5.09 -25.76
C GLU A 113 -2.83 5.10 -26.63
N ASN A 114 -1.69 5.49 -26.07
CA ASN A 114 -0.42 5.42 -26.75
C ASN A 114 -0.04 3.97 -27.09
N GLU A 115 0.60 3.80 -28.25
CA GLU A 115 1.09 2.49 -28.69
C GLU A 115 2.27 2.05 -27.84
N VAL A 116 2.14 0.87 -27.21
CA VAL A 116 3.16 0.28 -26.35
C VAL A 116 3.95 -0.77 -27.14
N TYR A 117 5.27 -0.75 -26.98
CA TYR A 117 6.18 -1.65 -27.66
C TYR A 117 7.44 -1.92 -26.84
N THR A 118 8.24 -2.92 -27.25
CA THR A 118 9.52 -3.23 -26.60
C THR A 118 10.70 -2.62 -27.35
N ILE A 119 11.72 -2.18 -26.57
CA ILE A 119 13.06 -1.84 -27.06
C ILE A 119 14.01 -2.89 -26.52
N PRO A 120 14.60 -3.76 -27.37
CA PRO A 120 15.48 -4.84 -26.93
C PRO A 120 16.92 -4.37 -26.71
N TYR A 121 17.59 -4.99 -25.73
CA TYR A 121 19.03 -5.02 -25.58
C TYR A 121 19.47 -6.39 -25.10
N LYS A 122 20.23 -7.13 -25.92
CA LYS A 122 20.57 -8.54 -25.66
C LYS A 122 19.30 -9.39 -25.42
N ASP A 123 19.19 -9.95 -24.21
CA ASP A 123 18.08 -10.81 -23.77
C ASP A 123 17.11 -10.12 -22.80
N ILE A 124 17.13 -8.79 -22.74
CA ILE A 124 16.14 -7.97 -22.01
C ILE A 124 15.52 -6.92 -22.91
N CYS A 125 14.30 -6.49 -22.58
CA CYS A 125 13.60 -5.43 -23.29
C CYS A 125 12.99 -4.43 -22.30
N GLY A 126 13.09 -3.14 -22.60
CA GLY A 126 12.25 -2.14 -21.97
C GLY A 126 10.89 -2.05 -22.65
N VAL A 127 9.79 -2.10 -21.89
CA VAL A 127 8.41 -1.91 -22.37
C VAL A 127 8.08 -0.43 -22.28
N VAL A 128 7.83 0.22 -23.41
CA VAL A 128 7.75 1.68 -23.51
C VAL A 128 6.61 2.17 -24.40
N HIS A 129 6.27 3.45 -24.28
CA HIS A 129 5.57 4.21 -25.32
C HIS A 129 6.24 5.57 -25.56
N ASN A 130 5.92 6.21 -26.67
CA ASN A 130 6.40 7.55 -27.00
C ASN A 130 5.55 8.58 -26.26
N CYS A 131 6.18 9.53 -25.56
CA CYS A 131 5.48 10.60 -24.86
C CYS A 131 6.23 11.93 -24.97
N PRO A 132 5.63 13.06 -24.64
CA PRO A 132 6.37 14.26 -24.31
C PRO A 132 7.34 14.01 -23.14
N ALA A 133 8.46 14.75 -23.11
CA ALA A 133 9.45 14.65 -22.03
C ALA A 133 8.99 15.39 -20.75
N GLU A 134 7.73 15.27 -20.41
CA GLU A 134 7.07 15.95 -19.29
C GLU A 134 6.33 14.93 -18.42
N PRO A 135 6.32 15.12 -17.09
CA PRO A 135 5.57 14.26 -16.18
C PRO A 135 4.06 14.32 -16.43
N TYR A 136 3.39 13.18 -16.29
CA TYR A 136 1.93 13.08 -16.31
C TYR A 136 1.32 13.70 -15.04
N LYS A 137 0.84 14.94 -15.12
CA LYS A 137 0.24 15.69 -14.02
C LYS A 137 -1.15 16.21 -14.38
N SER A 138 -2.11 16.01 -13.49
CA SER A 138 -3.46 16.56 -13.59
C SER A 138 -3.98 16.90 -12.20
N GLU A 139 -4.74 17.99 -12.09
CA GLU A 139 -5.51 18.31 -10.88
C GLU A 139 -6.77 17.45 -10.75
N ASN A 140 -7.17 16.78 -11.82
CA ASN A 140 -8.31 15.88 -11.82
C ASN A 140 -7.88 14.48 -11.38
N GLU A 141 -8.36 14.06 -10.20
CA GLU A 141 -8.04 12.76 -9.60
C GLU A 141 -8.48 11.57 -10.46
N GLU A 142 -9.60 11.67 -11.20
CA GLU A 142 -10.08 10.60 -12.08
C GLU A 142 -9.16 10.40 -13.29
N ILE A 143 -8.59 11.48 -13.83
CA ILE A 143 -7.60 11.41 -14.90
C ILE A 143 -6.32 10.75 -14.38
N MET A 144 -5.81 11.20 -13.23
CA MET A 144 -4.63 10.60 -12.59
C MET A 144 -4.83 9.11 -12.30
N LYS A 145 -5.98 8.75 -11.76
CA LYS A 145 -6.35 7.36 -11.53
C LYS A 145 -6.39 6.55 -12.82
N GLY A 146 -6.96 7.11 -13.88
CA GLY A 146 -6.99 6.49 -15.21
C GLY A 146 -5.59 6.19 -15.75
N TRP A 147 -4.66 7.15 -15.63
CA TRP A 147 -3.26 6.95 -16.05
C TRP A 147 -2.53 5.89 -15.23
N VAL A 148 -2.72 5.87 -13.90
CA VAL A 148 -2.14 4.84 -13.03
C VAL A 148 -2.69 3.46 -13.37
N MET A 149 -3.99 3.35 -13.66
CA MET A 149 -4.59 2.08 -14.09
C MET A 149 -4.09 1.61 -15.45
N ALA A 150 -3.93 2.54 -16.41
CA ALA A 150 -3.35 2.22 -17.72
C ALA A 150 -1.90 1.74 -17.58
N HIS A 151 -1.10 2.41 -16.73
CA HIS A 151 0.26 1.98 -16.40
C HIS A 151 0.29 0.55 -15.85
N GLN A 152 -0.56 0.26 -14.85
CA GLN A 152 -0.65 -1.07 -14.26
C GLN A 152 -1.08 -2.13 -15.29
N ASN A 153 -2.08 -1.83 -16.13
CA ASN A 153 -2.55 -2.74 -17.16
C ASN A 153 -1.44 -3.13 -18.15
N VAL A 154 -0.57 -2.19 -18.53
CA VAL A 154 0.59 -2.49 -19.41
C VAL A 154 1.54 -3.47 -18.73
N ILE A 155 1.85 -3.25 -17.46
CA ILE A 155 2.75 -4.14 -16.69
C ILE A 155 2.13 -5.53 -16.54
N ASP A 156 0.83 -5.64 -16.26
CA ASP A 156 0.12 -6.91 -16.14
C ASP A 156 0.14 -7.69 -17.49
N ARG A 157 -0.08 -7.00 -18.62
CA ARG A 157 0.01 -7.58 -19.96
C ARG A 157 1.43 -8.04 -20.32
N ALA A 158 2.44 -7.26 -19.92
CA ALA A 158 3.84 -7.66 -20.10
C ALA A 158 4.14 -8.91 -19.25
N TRP A 159 3.67 -8.95 -18.00
CA TRP A 159 3.84 -10.08 -17.11
C TRP A 159 3.16 -11.36 -17.62
N GLU A 160 1.93 -11.25 -18.10
CA GLU A 160 1.20 -12.37 -18.73
C GLU A 160 1.98 -12.93 -19.95
N ARG A 161 2.56 -12.06 -20.76
CA ARG A 161 3.24 -12.44 -22.00
C ARG A 161 4.62 -13.04 -21.78
N PHE A 162 5.41 -12.46 -20.88
CA PHE A 162 6.81 -12.82 -20.67
C PHE A 162 7.06 -13.70 -19.43
N GLY A 163 6.04 -13.92 -18.59
CA GLY A 163 6.13 -14.75 -17.39
C GLY A 163 6.88 -14.11 -16.22
N GLY A 164 7.64 -13.05 -16.46
CA GLY A 164 8.38 -12.27 -15.48
C GLY A 164 8.46 -10.82 -15.89
N VAL A 165 8.41 -9.90 -14.90
CA VAL A 165 8.48 -8.47 -15.14
C VAL A 165 9.21 -7.79 -13.99
N LEU A 166 10.10 -6.86 -14.32
CA LEU A 166 10.71 -5.91 -13.39
C LEU A 166 9.95 -4.59 -13.54
N PRO A 167 8.94 -4.31 -12.69
CA PRO A 167 8.10 -3.14 -12.83
C PRO A 167 8.86 -1.86 -12.45
N LEU A 168 8.58 -0.76 -13.15
CA LEU A 168 9.09 0.57 -12.82
C LEU A 168 7.98 1.40 -12.15
N GLY A 169 8.36 2.46 -11.46
CA GLY A 169 7.43 3.40 -10.87
C GLY A 169 6.66 4.19 -11.95
N PHE A 170 5.43 4.61 -11.61
CA PHE A 170 4.66 5.53 -12.44
C PHE A 170 5.48 6.79 -12.74
N ASP A 171 5.35 7.30 -13.97
CA ASP A 171 6.02 8.52 -14.44
C ASP A 171 7.55 8.40 -14.62
N THR A 172 8.02 7.18 -14.95
CA THR A 172 9.42 6.95 -15.35
C THR A 172 9.58 7.27 -16.83
N ILE A 173 10.24 8.40 -17.15
CA ILE A 173 10.43 8.89 -18.51
C ILE A 173 11.92 9.05 -18.82
N ILE A 174 12.38 8.40 -19.88
CA ILE A 174 13.73 8.57 -20.42
C ILE A 174 13.67 9.60 -21.54
N GLN A 175 14.34 10.71 -21.33
CA GLN A 175 14.35 11.85 -22.26
C GLN A 175 15.51 11.75 -23.26
N GLY A 176 15.32 12.37 -24.44
CA GLY A 176 16.42 12.69 -25.34
C GLY A 176 17.17 13.94 -24.85
N ASP A 177 18.32 14.17 -25.45
CA ASP A 177 19.10 15.39 -25.29
C ASP A 177 19.47 15.99 -26.64
N GLU A 178 20.33 17.02 -26.67
CA GLU A 178 20.76 17.69 -27.93
C GLU A 178 21.51 16.77 -28.90
N THR A 179 22.08 15.68 -28.40
CA THR A 179 22.97 14.79 -29.15
C THR A 179 22.42 13.39 -29.32
N THR A 180 21.50 12.96 -28.44
CA THR A 180 21.05 11.57 -28.32
C THR A 180 19.52 11.49 -28.31
N SER A 181 18.97 10.65 -29.15
CA SER A 181 17.51 10.44 -29.19
C SER A 181 17.01 9.72 -27.94
N PRO A 182 15.71 9.85 -27.55
CA PRO A 182 15.14 9.10 -26.43
C PRO A 182 15.26 7.58 -26.58
N LYS A 183 15.27 7.07 -27.83
CA LYS A 183 15.47 5.63 -28.10
C LYS A 183 16.90 5.21 -27.77
N GLU A 184 17.88 5.96 -28.22
CA GLU A 184 19.31 5.69 -27.94
C GLU A 184 19.60 5.79 -26.44
N ASN A 185 19.04 6.80 -25.76
CA ASN A 185 19.20 6.91 -24.29
C ASN A 185 18.56 5.72 -23.56
N MET A 186 17.44 5.21 -24.06
CA MET A 186 16.83 3.98 -23.53
C MET A 186 17.72 2.76 -23.75
N GLU A 187 18.30 2.59 -24.94
CA GLU A 187 19.23 1.50 -25.26
C GLU A 187 20.51 1.61 -24.42
N ASN A 188 21.05 2.81 -24.25
CA ASN A 188 22.21 3.07 -23.40
C ASN A 188 21.92 2.74 -21.94
N TRP A 189 20.76 3.15 -21.41
CA TRP A 189 20.36 2.81 -20.06
C TRP A 189 20.25 1.29 -19.84
N LEU A 190 19.60 0.56 -20.77
CA LEU A 190 19.54 -0.92 -20.70
C LEU A 190 20.92 -1.55 -20.74
N LYS A 191 21.83 -0.98 -21.49
CA LYS A 191 23.24 -1.45 -21.62
C LYS A 191 24.02 -1.22 -20.33
N ASP A 192 23.95 -0.02 -19.78
CA ASP A 192 24.75 0.41 -18.64
C ASP A 192 24.29 -0.26 -17.35
N ASP A 193 22.98 -0.53 -17.20
CA ASP A 193 22.38 -1.17 -16.03
C ASP A 193 22.11 -2.69 -16.22
N TYR A 194 22.58 -3.27 -17.32
CA TYR A 194 22.25 -4.65 -17.73
C TYR A 194 22.48 -5.69 -16.65
N ASP A 195 23.63 -5.69 -16.02
CA ASP A 195 23.99 -6.70 -15.01
C ASP A 195 23.12 -6.57 -13.75
N ASN A 196 22.83 -5.36 -13.30
CA ASN A 196 21.94 -5.07 -12.18
C ASN A 196 20.50 -5.47 -12.50
N LEU A 197 20.01 -5.14 -13.71
CA LEU A 197 18.67 -5.55 -14.17
C LEU A 197 18.55 -7.08 -14.18
N LYS A 198 19.53 -7.80 -14.70
CA LYS A 198 19.55 -9.27 -14.72
C LYS A 198 19.60 -9.87 -13.31
N GLU A 199 20.36 -9.30 -12.39
CA GLU A 199 20.40 -9.74 -10.99
C GLU A 199 19.02 -9.60 -10.34
N LYS A 200 18.39 -8.43 -10.49
CA LYS A 200 17.03 -8.17 -9.97
C LYS A 200 16.00 -9.12 -10.59
N MET A 201 16.01 -9.28 -11.92
CA MET A 201 15.11 -10.20 -12.62
C MET A 201 15.31 -11.65 -12.15
N GLY A 202 16.53 -12.08 -11.88
CA GLY A 202 16.82 -13.40 -11.30
C GLY A 202 16.22 -13.60 -9.91
N LYS A 203 16.17 -12.54 -9.07
CA LYS A 203 15.55 -12.60 -7.74
C LYS A 203 14.02 -12.75 -7.80
N ILE A 204 13.38 -12.06 -8.74
CA ILE A 204 11.92 -12.02 -8.84
C ILE A 204 11.34 -13.01 -9.83
N GLY A 205 12.18 -13.66 -10.65
CA GLY A 205 11.77 -14.59 -11.70
C GLY A 205 10.89 -15.74 -11.19
N GLY A 206 9.74 -15.97 -11.83
CA GLY A 206 8.78 -16.99 -11.42
C GLY A 206 8.02 -16.72 -10.12
N ARG A 207 8.17 -15.53 -9.54
CA ARG A 207 7.54 -15.11 -8.28
C ARG A 207 6.53 -14.00 -8.50
N ALA A 208 5.65 -13.85 -7.52
CA ALA A 208 4.69 -12.76 -7.42
C ALA A 208 4.77 -12.13 -6.04
N GLU A 209 4.38 -10.86 -5.96
CA GLU A 209 4.22 -10.16 -4.70
C GLU A 209 2.81 -10.35 -4.16
N TYR A 210 2.72 -10.59 -2.86
CA TYR A 210 1.47 -10.67 -2.12
C TYR A 210 1.51 -9.71 -0.94
N GLY A 211 0.47 -8.87 -0.84
CA GLY A 211 0.28 -7.98 0.30
C GLY A 211 -0.43 -8.68 1.44
N VAL A 212 0.13 -8.61 2.65
CA VAL A 212 -0.47 -9.14 3.87
C VAL A 212 -0.63 -8.01 4.88
N GLN A 213 -1.85 -7.73 5.25
CA GLN A 213 -2.18 -6.73 6.27
C GLN A 213 -2.94 -7.41 7.40
N VAL A 214 -2.39 -7.35 8.61
CA VAL A 214 -3.07 -7.84 9.81
C VAL A 214 -3.56 -6.63 10.60
N PHE A 215 -4.84 -6.65 10.91
CA PHE A 215 -5.51 -5.65 11.75
C PHE A 215 -5.92 -6.29 13.07
N TRP A 216 -5.96 -5.51 14.12
CA TRP A 216 -6.56 -5.88 15.38
C TRP A 216 -7.67 -4.92 15.77
N TYR A 217 -8.56 -5.39 16.63
CA TYR A 217 -9.66 -4.62 17.20
C TYR A 217 -9.30 -4.24 18.64
N PRO A 218 -8.77 -3.01 18.89
CA PRO A 218 -8.24 -2.65 20.21
C PRO A 218 -9.24 -2.81 21.35
N LYS A 219 -10.54 -2.61 21.09
CA LYS A 219 -11.60 -2.79 22.10
C LYS A 219 -11.72 -4.26 22.55
N ILE A 220 -11.67 -5.20 21.61
CA ILE A 220 -11.73 -6.63 21.91
C ILE A 220 -10.48 -7.07 22.67
N ILE A 221 -9.31 -6.66 22.17
CA ILE A 221 -8.03 -6.99 22.82
C ILE A 221 -7.95 -6.39 24.22
N ALA A 222 -8.36 -5.13 24.42
CA ALA A 222 -8.39 -4.50 25.74
C ALA A 222 -9.32 -5.25 26.71
N LYS A 223 -10.51 -5.67 26.24
CA LYS A 223 -11.45 -6.46 27.03
C LYS A 223 -10.80 -7.78 27.48
N ASN A 224 -10.20 -8.52 26.58
CA ASN A 224 -9.54 -9.79 26.88
C ASN A 224 -8.39 -9.59 27.88
N ILE A 225 -7.56 -8.55 27.71
CA ILE A 225 -6.49 -8.19 28.65
C ILE A 225 -7.07 -7.89 30.05
N ILE A 226 -8.16 -7.13 30.15
CA ILE A 226 -8.80 -6.80 31.43
C ILE A 226 -9.35 -8.06 32.11
N GLU A 227 -9.92 -8.98 31.33
CA GLU A 227 -10.49 -10.22 31.82
C GLU A 227 -9.42 -11.25 32.19
N GLU A 228 -8.24 -11.21 31.59
CA GLU A 228 -7.18 -12.20 31.83
C GLU A 228 -6.15 -11.75 32.87
N SER A 229 -5.82 -10.43 32.95
CA SER A 229 -4.76 -9.92 33.84
C SER A 229 -5.18 -9.88 35.30
N PRO A 230 -4.52 -10.66 36.19
CA PRO A 230 -4.79 -10.59 37.64
C PRO A 230 -4.44 -9.24 38.26
N GLU A 231 -3.42 -8.54 37.70
CA GLU A 231 -2.97 -7.25 38.21
C GLU A 231 -4.01 -6.16 37.91
N ILE A 232 -4.58 -6.18 36.70
CA ILE A 232 -5.65 -5.26 36.30
C ILE A 232 -6.91 -5.49 37.13
N LYS A 233 -7.31 -6.75 37.35
CA LYS A 233 -8.44 -7.09 38.20
C LYS A 233 -8.26 -6.58 39.62
N LYS A 234 -7.09 -6.82 40.21
CA LYS A 234 -6.77 -6.38 41.57
C LYS A 234 -6.83 -4.86 41.68
N LEU A 235 -6.22 -4.14 40.72
CA LEU A 235 -6.22 -2.69 40.71
C LEU A 235 -7.64 -2.10 40.55
N ASN A 236 -8.46 -2.72 39.72
CA ASN A 236 -9.86 -2.32 39.52
C ASN A 236 -10.71 -2.53 40.79
N GLU A 237 -10.49 -3.61 41.55
CA GLU A 237 -11.14 -3.82 42.84
C GLU A 237 -10.66 -2.81 43.92
N GLU A 238 -9.37 -2.51 43.94
CA GLU A 238 -8.83 -1.50 44.84
C GLU A 238 -9.48 -0.12 44.62
N ILE A 239 -9.73 0.26 43.36
CA ILE A 239 -10.40 1.53 42.97
C ILE A 239 -11.78 1.63 43.65
N LYS A 240 -12.56 0.54 43.64
CA LYS A 240 -13.91 0.52 44.23
C LYS A 240 -13.93 0.82 45.72
N SER A 241 -12.82 0.53 46.42
CA SER A 241 -12.67 0.72 47.89
C SER A 241 -12.11 2.10 48.27
N LYS A 242 -11.66 2.94 47.33
CA LYS A 242 -10.98 4.21 47.62
C LYS A 242 -11.92 5.42 47.67
N PRO A 243 -11.60 6.43 48.50
CA PRO A 243 -12.28 7.74 48.45
C PRO A 243 -12.15 8.40 47.05
N LYS A 244 -13.15 9.20 46.64
CA LYS A 244 -13.26 9.77 45.27
C LYS A 244 -11.98 10.47 44.76
N GLY A 245 -11.24 11.17 45.59
CA GLY A 245 -10.00 11.87 45.20
C GLY A 245 -8.84 10.91 44.89
N LEU A 246 -8.70 9.84 45.68
CA LEU A 246 -7.71 8.77 45.44
C LEU A 246 -8.10 7.87 44.28
N ALA A 247 -9.38 7.60 44.10
CA ALA A 247 -9.90 6.78 43.02
C ALA A 247 -9.50 7.31 41.65
N TYR A 248 -9.43 8.62 41.46
CA TYR A 248 -8.96 9.23 40.20
C TYR A 248 -7.50 8.87 39.87
N MET A 249 -6.59 8.96 40.84
CA MET A 249 -5.18 8.59 40.63
C MET A 249 -5.03 7.09 40.32
N TYR A 250 -5.83 6.25 40.95
CA TYR A 250 -5.83 4.81 40.69
C TYR A 250 -6.41 4.46 39.33
N LYS A 251 -7.41 5.21 38.83
CA LYS A 251 -7.90 5.08 37.45
C LYS A 251 -6.82 5.39 36.43
N GLN A 252 -6.06 6.46 36.62
CA GLN A 252 -4.93 6.76 35.71
C GLN A 252 -3.89 5.64 35.72
N LYS A 253 -3.56 5.06 36.88
CA LYS A 253 -2.66 3.90 36.95
C LYS A 253 -3.23 2.67 36.22
N LEU A 254 -4.53 2.45 36.32
CA LEU A 254 -5.21 1.37 35.62
C LEU A 254 -5.13 1.56 34.09
N GLU A 255 -5.39 2.78 33.63
CA GLU A 255 -5.28 3.16 32.21
C GLU A 255 -3.86 2.96 31.70
N ASP A 256 -2.85 3.43 32.44
CA ASP A 256 -1.43 3.23 32.07
C ASP A 256 -1.03 1.74 32.05
N LEU A 257 -1.56 0.95 32.99
CA LEU A 257 -1.30 -0.49 33.03
C LEU A 257 -1.94 -1.20 31.82
N ILE A 258 -3.21 -0.93 31.51
CA ILE A 258 -3.89 -1.52 30.35
C ILE A 258 -3.16 -1.15 29.06
N LYS A 259 -2.77 0.13 28.93
CA LYS A 259 -2.00 0.58 27.77
C LYS A 259 -0.67 -0.15 27.61
N LYS A 260 0.06 -0.35 28.70
CA LYS A 260 1.33 -1.08 28.71
C LYS A 260 1.14 -2.54 28.30
N GLU A 261 0.12 -3.19 28.84
CA GLU A 261 -0.24 -4.58 28.48
C GLU A 261 -0.64 -4.69 27.00
N MET A 262 -1.43 -3.73 26.48
CA MET A 262 -1.78 -3.68 25.06
C MET A 262 -0.56 -3.47 24.14
N GLU A 263 0.38 -2.59 24.52
CA GLU A 263 1.63 -2.39 23.77
C GLU A 263 2.47 -3.68 23.76
N GLY A 264 2.59 -4.35 24.93
CA GLY A 264 3.28 -5.63 25.05
C GLY A 264 2.62 -6.74 24.24
N LYS A 265 1.29 -6.81 24.25
CA LYS A 265 0.52 -7.76 23.43
C LYS A 265 0.70 -7.51 21.94
N ALA A 266 0.65 -6.25 21.49
CA ALA A 266 0.88 -5.90 20.10
C ALA A 266 2.27 -6.32 19.60
N ASP A 267 3.31 -6.09 20.40
CA ASP A 267 4.68 -6.51 20.08
C ASP A 267 4.82 -8.05 20.06
N GLN A 268 4.15 -8.74 20.95
CA GLN A 268 4.12 -10.21 21.01
C GLN A 268 3.41 -10.80 19.79
N ASP A 269 2.20 -10.32 19.48
CA ASP A 269 1.39 -10.80 18.35
C ASP A 269 2.08 -10.51 17.02
N PHE A 270 2.70 -9.32 16.89
CA PHE A 270 3.51 -9.01 15.70
C PHE A 270 4.62 -10.04 15.49
N LYS A 271 5.39 -10.37 16.54
CA LYS A 271 6.47 -11.35 16.46
C LYS A 271 5.95 -12.74 16.13
N GLU A 272 4.88 -13.17 16.82
CA GLU A 272 4.27 -14.48 16.58
C GLU A 272 3.81 -14.61 15.12
N PHE A 273 3.01 -13.66 14.63
CA PHE A 273 2.49 -13.71 13.26
C PHE A 273 3.60 -13.59 12.21
N PHE A 274 4.60 -12.76 12.47
CA PHE A 274 5.75 -12.65 11.59
C PHE A 274 6.50 -13.99 11.44
N GLU A 275 6.78 -14.68 12.55
CA GLU A 275 7.45 -15.99 12.53
C GLU A 275 6.60 -17.09 11.88
N ARG A 276 5.28 -16.98 11.90
CA ARG A 276 4.35 -17.89 11.22
C ARG A 276 4.30 -17.63 9.72
N ILE A 277 4.34 -16.37 9.30
CA ILE A 277 4.25 -15.95 7.89
C ILE A 277 5.60 -16.14 7.18
N LYS A 278 6.71 -15.80 7.83
CA LYS A 278 8.05 -15.82 7.26
C LYS A 278 8.43 -17.11 6.49
N PRO A 279 8.15 -18.33 6.99
CA PRO A 279 8.49 -19.56 6.28
C PRO A 279 7.55 -19.87 5.09
N CYS A 280 6.57 -19.01 4.81
CA CYS A 280 5.66 -19.14 3.67
C CYS A 280 6.07 -18.28 2.47
N ALA A 281 7.12 -17.45 2.59
CA ALA A 281 7.63 -16.59 1.54
C ALA A 281 9.13 -16.79 1.34
N ASP A 282 9.61 -16.59 0.10
CA ASP A 282 11.04 -16.64 -0.24
C ASP A 282 11.77 -15.37 0.22
N ASP A 283 11.08 -14.22 0.13
CA ASP A 283 11.53 -12.93 0.68
C ASP A 283 10.34 -12.16 1.26
N LEU A 284 10.62 -11.28 2.23
CA LEU A 284 9.60 -10.57 2.97
C LEU A 284 10.07 -9.18 3.37
N LYS A 285 9.25 -8.17 3.08
CA LYS A 285 9.47 -6.79 3.50
C LYS A 285 8.39 -6.32 4.46
N VAL A 286 8.82 -5.69 5.55
CA VAL A 286 7.92 -5.02 6.49
C VAL A 286 7.66 -3.61 6.00
N GLU A 287 6.42 -3.32 5.69
CA GLU A 287 5.96 -2.03 5.21
C GLU A 287 5.43 -1.15 6.35
N LYS A 288 5.32 0.15 6.09
CA LYS A 288 4.73 1.07 7.07
C LYS A 288 3.25 0.76 7.27
N THR A 289 2.84 0.69 8.53
CA THR A 289 1.42 0.58 8.87
C THR A 289 0.67 1.84 8.44
N LYS A 290 -0.55 1.64 7.91
CA LYS A 290 -1.46 2.71 7.49
C LYS A 290 -2.56 2.89 8.54
N LYS A 291 -3.18 4.07 8.54
CA LYS A 291 -4.38 4.31 9.34
C LYS A 291 -5.50 3.40 8.81
N ALA A 292 -6.14 2.66 9.69
CA ALA A 292 -7.31 1.86 9.36
C ALA A 292 -8.59 2.62 9.74
N GLU A 293 -9.71 2.22 9.14
CA GLU A 293 -11.06 2.70 9.41
C GLU A 293 -11.80 1.71 10.34
N ASP A 294 -13.03 2.03 10.73
CA ASP A 294 -13.92 1.14 11.50
C ASP A 294 -13.39 0.70 12.87
N GLY A 295 -12.61 1.55 13.53
CA GLY A 295 -12.09 1.26 14.86
C GLY A 295 -11.01 0.19 14.92
N ARG A 296 -10.54 -0.30 13.76
CA ARG A 296 -9.40 -1.21 13.65
C ARG A 296 -8.08 -0.45 13.67
N GLN A 297 -7.02 -1.14 14.01
CA GLN A 297 -5.65 -0.66 13.85
C GLN A 297 -4.84 -1.69 13.08
N MET A 298 -3.99 -1.22 12.19
CA MET A 298 -3.08 -2.08 11.45
C MET A 298 -1.91 -2.47 12.36
N LEU A 299 -1.85 -3.75 12.69
CA LEU A 299 -0.76 -4.34 13.48
C LEU A 299 0.46 -4.61 12.61
N MET A 300 0.23 -5.14 11.39
CA MET A 300 1.29 -5.58 10.49
C MET A 300 0.94 -5.24 9.04
N ASN A 301 1.95 -4.86 8.24
CA ASN A 301 1.85 -4.64 6.81
C ASN A 301 3.10 -5.25 6.16
N LEU A 302 2.92 -6.27 5.35
CA LEU A 302 4.00 -7.01 4.72
C LEU A 302 3.80 -7.09 3.21
N SER A 303 4.92 -7.03 2.47
CA SER A 303 5.04 -7.51 1.10
C SER A 303 5.77 -8.86 1.14
N CYS A 304 5.16 -9.90 0.57
CA CYS A 304 5.69 -11.26 0.54
C CYS A 304 5.99 -11.66 -0.92
N LEU A 305 7.22 -12.08 -1.19
CA LEU A 305 7.63 -12.59 -2.51
C LEU A 305 7.66 -14.11 -2.48
N LEU A 306 6.87 -14.75 -3.33
CA LEU A 306 6.79 -16.22 -3.42
C LEU A 306 6.28 -16.68 -4.78
N PRO A 307 6.54 -17.95 -5.18
CA PRO A 307 5.93 -18.55 -6.36
C PRO A 307 4.40 -18.57 -6.24
N LYS A 308 3.69 -18.42 -7.38
CA LYS A 308 2.20 -18.42 -7.39
C LYS A 308 1.61 -19.69 -6.77
N GLU A 309 2.25 -20.82 -6.97
CA GLU A 309 1.84 -22.12 -6.45
C GLU A 309 1.96 -22.23 -4.94
N ALA A 310 2.90 -21.48 -4.34
CA ALA A 310 3.12 -21.46 -2.90
C ALA A 310 2.12 -20.56 -2.14
N SER A 311 1.34 -19.73 -2.84
CA SER A 311 0.37 -18.78 -2.27
C SER A 311 -0.69 -19.46 -1.40
N LYS A 312 -1.06 -20.71 -1.73
CA LYS A 312 -2.03 -21.48 -0.94
C LYS A 312 -1.55 -21.71 0.49
N LYS A 313 -0.25 -22.06 0.68
CA LYS A 313 0.32 -22.28 2.02
C LYS A 313 0.28 -20.99 2.86
N LEU A 314 0.59 -19.85 2.24
CA LEU A 314 0.48 -18.56 2.89
C LEU A 314 -0.98 -18.25 3.26
N GLY A 315 -1.94 -18.48 2.33
CA GLY A 315 -3.37 -18.29 2.58
C GLY A 315 -3.87 -19.12 3.77
N GLU A 316 -3.55 -20.41 3.82
CA GLU A 316 -3.94 -21.31 4.93
C GLU A 316 -3.41 -20.82 6.29
N GLU A 317 -2.22 -20.21 6.32
CA GLU A 317 -1.67 -19.67 7.58
C GLU A 317 -2.35 -18.35 7.96
N LEU A 318 -2.68 -17.51 6.97
CA LEU A 318 -3.41 -16.27 7.19
C LEU A 318 -4.85 -16.50 7.67
N GLU A 319 -5.53 -17.53 7.17
CA GLU A 319 -6.86 -17.94 7.65
C GLU A 319 -6.85 -18.30 9.12
N LYS A 320 -5.79 -18.96 9.62
CA LYS A 320 -5.64 -19.25 11.05
C LYS A 320 -5.46 -18.00 11.90
N ILE A 321 -4.81 -16.97 11.35
CA ILE A 321 -4.64 -15.67 12.04
C ILE A 321 -5.97 -14.91 12.03
N ASP A 322 -6.68 -14.91 10.90
CA ASP A 322 -7.98 -14.24 10.73
C ASP A 322 -9.05 -14.82 11.65
N ALA A 323 -8.97 -16.12 11.94
CA ALA A 323 -9.88 -16.82 12.85
C ALA A 323 -9.65 -16.50 14.34
N LEU A 324 -8.57 -15.81 14.71
CA LEU A 324 -8.31 -15.40 16.10
C LEU A 324 -9.23 -14.24 16.48
N GLU A 325 -9.80 -14.33 17.70
CA GLU A 325 -10.66 -13.26 18.21
C GLU A 325 -9.89 -11.94 18.34
N GLY A 326 -10.48 -10.88 17.80
CA GLY A 326 -9.88 -9.55 17.85
C GLY A 326 -8.88 -9.26 16.72
N PHE A 327 -8.76 -10.13 15.72
CA PHE A 327 -7.93 -9.92 14.54
C PHE A 327 -8.73 -9.98 13.24
N SER A 328 -8.18 -9.40 12.19
CA SER A 328 -8.64 -9.61 10.81
C SER A 328 -7.47 -9.47 9.85
N VAL A 329 -7.51 -10.21 8.74
CA VAL A 329 -6.45 -10.24 7.74
C VAL A 329 -6.98 -9.78 6.40
N ARG A 330 -6.21 -8.90 5.73
CA ARG A 330 -6.41 -8.57 4.32
C ARG A 330 -5.25 -9.16 3.53
N TYR A 331 -5.57 -10.04 2.59
CA TYR A 331 -4.63 -10.69 1.70
C TYR A 331 -4.90 -10.26 0.27
N THR A 332 -3.88 -9.81 -0.47
CA THR A 332 -4.00 -9.28 -1.83
C THR A 332 -2.90 -9.80 -2.73
N GLY A 333 -3.13 -9.81 -4.02
CA GLY A 333 -2.22 -10.33 -5.04
C GLY A 333 -2.85 -11.51 -5.80
N PRO A 334 -2.12 -12.13 -6.73
CA PRO A 334 -0.71 -11.84 -7.07
C PRO A 334 -0.52 -10.49 -7.78
N TRP A 335 0.54 -9.79 -7.43
CA TRP A 335 0.98 -8.55 -8.06
C TRP A 335 2.37 -8.70 -8.67
N PRO A 336 2.73 -7.92 -9.70
CA PRO A 336 4.12 -7.72 -10.07
C PRO A 336 4.95 -7.27 -8.86
N PRO A 337 6.22 -7.70 -8.73
CA PRO A 337 6.98 -7.58 -7.49
C PRO A 337 7.57 -6.17 -7.26
N TYR A 338 6.74 -5.15 -7.19
CA TYR A 338 7.13 -3.74 -7.01
C TYR A 338 8.01 -3.49 -5.79
N SER A 339 7.71 -4.15 -4.67
CA SER A 339 8.44 -3.93 -3.43
C SER A 339 9.85 -4.54 -3.45
N PHE A 340 10.17 -5.40 -4.42
CA PHE A 340 11.40 -6.20 -4.45
C PHE A 340 12.40 -5.79 -5.53
N VAL A 341 12.16 -4.67 -6.24
CA VAL A 341 13.00 -4.16 -7.35
C VAL A 341 13.71 -2.86 -7.02
#